data_f2d2fdeac9972f07f8eede4eb89f3e1a
#
_entry.id   f2d2fdeac9972f07f8eede4eb89f3e1a
#
_cell.length_a   1.000
_cell.length_b   1.000
_cell.length_c   1.000
_cell.angle_alpha   90.00
_cell.angle_beta   90.00
_cell.angle_gamma   90.00
#
_symmetry.space_group_name_H-M   'P 1'
#
loop_
_entity.id
_entity.type
_entity.pdbx_description
1 polymer ?
#
loop_
_entity_poly.entity_id
_entity_poly.type
_entity_poly.pdbx_seq_one_letter_code
_entity_poly.pdbx_strand_id
1 'polypeptide(L)'
;MSYGKANPPSSSAKPHLAIRNPSEWIIRFAPLVREGGPVLDLAAGGGRHGRYFLERGHPVTLVDRQTEALLDLEPNPRATVIQADLEDGSPWPLNEKFAGVVVVNYLHRPLTENLLESLEPGGLLIYETFARGNENFSRPRNPDHLLKSGELLQVVLGRLQIIAYEHGIREKSPLQGVIQRICAVNNLDQSVREDREPQVLNLEPN
;
A
#
# COMPACT_ATOMS: atom_id res chain seq x y z
N MET A 1 24.07 -14.87 49.88
CA MET A 1 24.22 -15.19 48.42
C MET A 1 22.93 -14.74 47.75
N SER A 2 23.00 -13.60 47.03
CA SER A 2 21.83 -12.98 46.39
C SER A 2 21.83 -13.42 44.92
N TYR A 3 20.83 -14.15 44.50
CA TYR A 3 20.65 -14.54 43.08
C TYR A 3 20.05 -13.33 42.33
N GLY A 4 20.87 -12.75 41.49
CA GLY A 4 20.43 -11.72 40.54
C GLY A 4 19.42 -12.30 39.53
N LYS A 5 18.20 -11.73 39.50
CA LYS A 5 17.22 -11.96 38.44
C LYS A 5 17.73 -11.32 37.18
N ALA A 6 18.07 -12.14 36.20
CA ALA A 6 18.30 -11.68 34.83
C ALA A 6 16.98 -11.19 34.26
N ASN A 7 16.95 -9.93 33.83
CA ASN A 7 15.83 -9.41 33.04
C ASN A 7 15.81 -10.11 31.68
N PRO A 8 14.65 -10.58 31.19
CA PRO A 8 14.53 -11.09 29.83
C PRO A 8 14.73 -9.94 28.82
N PRO A 9 15.35 -10.22 27.65
CA PRO A 9 15.53 -9.20 26.64
C PRO A 9 14.18 -8.67 26.16
N SER A 10 14.03 -7.36 26.16
CA SER A 10 12.86 -6.66 25.66
C SER A 10 12.85 -6.72 24.12
N SER A 11 12.38 -7.82 23.56
CA SER A 11 12.05 -7.92 22.14
C SER A 11 10.68 -7.26 21.93
N SER A 12 10.65 -5.93 21.80
CA SER A 12 9.48 -5.20 21.35
C SER A 12 9.37 -5.22 19.81
N ALA A 13 9.34 -6.40 19.21
CA ALA A 13 8.99 -6.52 17.80
C ALA A 13 7.55 -5.97 17.63
N LYS A 14 7.41 -4.93 16.80
CA LYS A 14 6.11 -4.32 16.50
C LYS A 14 5.22 -5.41 15.87
N PRO A 15 4.02 -5.73 16.41
CA PRO A 15 3.22 -6.87 15.95
C PRO A 15 2.90 -6.86 14.45
N HIS A 16 2.81 -5.67 13.83
CA HIS A 16 2.51 -5.53 12.41
C HIS A 16 3.66 -5.98 11.49
N LEU A 17 4.93 -5.96 11.96
CA LEU A 17 6.06 -6.47 11.19
C LEU A 17 6.11 -8.01 11.15
N ALA A 18 5.39 -8.68 12.05
CA ALA A 18 5.28 -10.13 12.08
C ALA A 18 4.25 -10.71 11.08
N ILE A 19 3.41 -9.85 10.47
CA ILE A 19 2.40 -10.29 9.50
C ILE A 19 3.10 -10.56 8.17
N ARG A 20 3.14 -11.83 7.76
CA ARG A 20 3.81 -12.27 6.53
C ARG A 20 2.89 -12.34 5.31
N ASN A 21 1.62 -12.64 5.52
CA ASN A 21 0.67 -12.77 4.41
C ASN A 21 0.27 -11.39 3.87
N PRO A 22 0.25 -11.20 2.55
CA PRO A 22 -0.27 -9.98 1.95
C PRO A 22 -1.77 -9.82 2.25
N SER A 23 -2.29 -8.60 2.13
CA SER A 23 -3.72 -8.32 2.23
C SER A 23 -4.48 -9.05 1.12
N GLU A 24 -5.67 -9.60 1.45
CA GLU A 24 -6.58 -10.20 0.47
C GLU A 24 -6.97 -9.19 -0.63
N TRP A 25 -7.01 -7.90 -0.32
CA TRP A 25 -7.26 -6.85 -1.28
C TRP A 25 -6.13 -6.74 -2.31
N ILE A 26 -4.89 -6.80 -1.84
CA ILE A 26 -3.72 -6.82 -2.73
C ILE A 26 -3.74 -8.08 -3.59
N ILE A 27 -3.97 -9.26 -3.00
CA ILE A 27 -4.03 -10.55 -3.72
C ILE A 27 -5.09 -10.48 -4.83
N ARG A 28 -6.26 -9.90 -4.54
CA ARG A 28 -7.38 -9.79 -5.48
C ARG A 28 -7.03 -8.95 -6.71
N PHE A 29 -6.35 -7.83 -6.54
CA PHE A 29 -6.13 -6.86 -7.61
C PHE A 29 -4.71 -6.87 -8.20
N ALA A 30 -3.76 -7.55 -7.58
CA ALA A 30 -2.41 -7.68 -8.13
C ALA A 30 -2.36 -8.25 -9.55
N PRO A 31 -3.23 -9.23 -9.96
CA PRO A 31 -3.25 -9.72 -11.33
C PRO A 31 -3.58 -8.67 -12.39
N LEU A 32 -4.16 -7.53 -12.01
CA LEU A 32 -4.44 -6.42 -12.93
C LEU A 32 -3.22 -5.52 -13.17
N VAL A 33 -2.18 -5.63 -12.36
CA VAL A 33 -0.92 -4.92 -12.59
C VAL A 33 -0.26 -5.52 -13.83
N ARG A 34 0.14 -4.66 -14.78
CA ARG A 34 0.79 -5.08 -16.02
C ARG A 34 1.98 -6.02 -15.72
N GLU A 35 2.01 -7.17 -16.40
CA GLU A 35 3.04 -8.19 -16.22
C GLU A 35 4.45 -7.58 -16.33
N GLY A 36 5.33 -7.92 -15.38
CA GLY A 36 6.68 -7.36 -15.29
C GLY A 36 6.76 -5.86 -15.04
N GLY A 37 5.62 -5.17 -14.87
CA GLY A 37 5.60 -3.74 -14.57
C GLY A 37 6.13 -3.41 -13.18
N PRO A 38 6.79 -2.24 -12.99
CA PRO A 38 7.35 -1.85 -11.70
C PRO A 38 6.25 -1.57 -10.68
N VAL A 39 6.48 -1.98 -9.42
CA VAL A 39 5.53 -1.80 -8.32
C VAL A 39 6.20 -1.00 -7.19
N LEU A 40 5.48 -0.03 -6.64
CA LEU A 40 5.83 0.67 -5.43
C LEU A 40 5.07 0.08 -4.24
N ASP A 41 5.77 -0.39 -3.21
CA ASP A 41 5.22 -0.73 -1.88
C ASP A 41 5.59 0.41 -0.92
N LEU A 42 4.63 1.32 -0.68
CA LEU A 42 4.86 2.51 0.14
C LEU A 42 4.51 2.25 1.60
N ALA A 43 5.41 2.68 2.51
CA ALA A 43 5.38 2.33 3.93
C ALA A 43 5.36 0.80 4.11
N ALA A 44 6.31 0.15 3.45
CA ALA A 44 6.36 -1.29 3.21
C ALA A 44 6.44 -2.14 4.50
N GLY A 45 6.92 -1.57 5.61
CA GLY A 45 7.09 -2.26 6.89
C GLY A 45 7.97 -3.50 6.75
N GLY A 46 7.43 -4.70 6.96
CA GLY A 46 8.12 -5.98 6.75
C GLY A 46 8.17 -6.44 5.29
N GLY A 47 7.69 -5.64 4.34
CA GLY A 47 7.75 -5.92 2.90
C GLY A 47 6.84 -7.03 2.40
N ARG A 48 5.78 -7.38 3.14
CA ARG A 48 4.91 -8.53 2.79
C ARG A 48 4.24 -8.39 1.42
N HIS A 49 3.91 -7.16 1.00
CA HIS A 49 3.29 -6.91 -0.30
C HIS A 49 4.35 -6.84 -1.39
N GLY A 50 5.47 -6.16 -1.13
CA GLY A 50 6.60 -6.12 -2.06
C GLY A 50 7.13 -7.52 -2.38
N ARG A 51 7.29 -8.39 -1.37
CA ARG A 51 7.68 -9.80 -1.57
C ARG A 51 6.69 -10.55 -2.45
N TYR A 52 5.41 -10.34 -2.24
CA TYR A 52 4.36 -10.96 -3.03
C TYR A 52 4.46 -10.59 -4.53
N PHE A 53 4.77 -9.33 -4.85
CA PHE A 53 4.99 -8.88 -6.23
C PHE A 53 6.32 -9.36 -6.80
N LEU A 54 7.40 -9.39 -6.01
CA LEU A 54 8.69 -9.96 -6.42
C LEU A 54 8.58 -11.43 -6.84
N GLU A 55 7.83 -12.23 -6.08
CA GLU A 55 7.53 -13.64 -6.38
C GLU A 55 6.76 -13.80 -7.71
N ARG A 56 6.03 -12.76 -8.13
CA ARG A 56 5.30 -12.71 -9.41
C ARG A 56 6.08 -12.10 -10.56
N GLY A 57 7.35 -11.81 -10.33
CA GLY A 57 8.24 -11.33 -11.39
C GLY A 57 8.29 -9.81 -11.58
N HIS A 58 7.59 -9.04 -10.76
CA HIS A 58 7.65 -7.59 -10.82
C HIS A 58 8.95 -7.04 -10.23
N PRO A 59 9.57 -6.01 -10.81
CA PRO A 59 10.51 -5.16 -10.09
C PRO A 59 9.74 -4.37 -9.02
N VAL A 60 10.29 -4.27 -7.79
CA VAL A 60 9.60 -3.64 -6.67
C VAL A 60 10.49 -2.62 -5.99
N THR A 61 9.99 -1.43 -5.80
CA THR A 61 10.57 -0.41 -4.94
C THR A 61 9.82 -0.40 -3.61
N LEU A 62 10.53 -0.67 -2.51
CA LEU A 62 9.99 -0.67 -1.16
C LEU A 62 10.50 0.57 -0.43
N VAL A 63 9.59 1.41 0.04
CA VAL A 63 9.94 2.62 0.79
C VAL A 63 9.43 2.49 2.21
N ASP A 64 10.31 2.63 3.20
CA ASP A 64 9.94 2.69 4.62
C ASP A 64 10.96 3.51 5.40
N ARG A 65 10.57 4.05 6.53
CA ARG A 65 11.50 4.72 7.44
C ARG A 65 12.40 3.76 8.21
N GLN A 66 12.03 2.47 8.29
CA GLN A 66 12.76 1.40 8.96
C GLN A 66 12.92 0.23 8.00
N THR A 67 14.14 0.02 7.50
CA THR A 67 14.41 -0.98 6.44
C THR A 67 15.08 -2.24 6.95
N GLU A 68 15.31 -2.38 8.26
CA GLU A 68 16.00 -3.54 8.84
C GLU A 68 15.30 -4.88 8.50
N ALA A 69 13.96 -4.86 8.37
CA ALA A 69 13.18 -6.04 8.01
C ALA A 69 13.22 -6.37 6.50
N LEU A 70 13.87 -5.53 5.69
CA LEU A 70 13.97 -5.64 4.24
C LEU A 70 15.39 -5.97 3.74
N LEU A 71 16.38 -6.04 4.63
CA LEU A 71 17.79 -6.27 4.29
C LEU A 71 18.03 -7.56 3.49
N ASP A 72 17.22 -8.60 3.72
CA ASP A 72 17.30 -9.85 2.97
C ASP A 72 16.84 -9.73 1.51
N LEU A 73 16.21 -8.62 1.13
CA LEU A 73 15.83 -8.30 -0.24
C LEU A 73 16.95 -7.62 -1.04
N GLU A 74 17.95 -7.02 -0.40
CA GLU A 74 19.06 -6.31 -1.08
C GLU A 74 19.79 -7.15 -2.15
N PRO A 75 19.98 -8.47 -1.97
CA PRO A 75 20.60 -9.29 -3.02
C PRO A 75 19.69 -9.55 -4.23
N ASN A 76 18.39 -9.23 -4.15
CA ASN A 76 17.47 -9.46 -5.25
C ASN A 76 17.55 -8.30 -6.27
N PRO A 77 18.00 -8.54 -7.53
CA PRO A 77 18.16 -7.47 -8.53
C PRO A 77 16.87 -6.79 -8.94
N ARG A 78 15.71 -7.34 -8.56
CA ARG A 78 14.40 -6.75 -8.82
C ARG A 78 13.84 -5.99 -7.61
N ALA A 79 14.54 -5.98 -6.48
CA ALA A 79 14.14 -5.23 -5.29
C ALA A 79 14.99 -3.98 -5.14
N THR A 80 14.36 -2.83 -4.95
CA THR A 80 15.01 -1.59 -4.54
C THR A 80 14.45 -1.19 -3.18
N VAL A 81 15.28 -1.14 -2.16
CA VAL A 81 14.89 -0.74 -0.82
C VAL A 81 15.38 0.69 -0.58
N ILE A 82 14.45 1.58 -0.23
CA ILE A 82 14.72 2.99 0.04
C ILE A 82 14.31 3.32 1.46
N GLN A 83 15.26 3.76 2.27
CA GLN A 83 14.98 4.28 3.60
C GLN A 83 14.62 5.76 3.50
N ALA A 84 13.36 6.09 3.82
CA ALA A 84 12.89 7.46 3.85
C ALA A 84 11.80 7.63 4.91
N ASP A 85 11.86 8.71 5.69
CA ASP A 85 10.75 9.15 6.51
C ASP A 85 9.83 10.04 5.67
N LEU A 86 8.68 9.53 5.34
CA LEU A 86 7.70 10.20 4.46
C LEU A 86 6.93 11.33 5.16
N GLU A 87 7.19 11.55 6.46
CA GLU A 87 6.46 12.51 7.30
C GLU A 87 7.37 13.62 7.87
N ASP A 88 8.67 13.63 7.55
CA ASP A 88 9.65 14.59 8.06
C ASP A 88 9.73 15.91 7.26
N GLY A 89 8.94 16.02 6.18
CA GLY A 89 8.93 17.18 5.28
C GLY A 89 10.02 17.17 4.21
N SER A 90 10.80 16.10 4.11
CA SER A 90 11.75 15.89 3.03
C SER A 90 11.05 15.80 1.66
N PRO A 91 11.72 16.12 0.56
CA PRO A 91 11.18 15.93 -0.78
C PRO A 91 10.78 14.48 -1.04
N TRP A 92 9.79 14.26 -1.91
CA TRP A 92 9.40 12.95 -2.38
C TRP A 92 10.62 12.19 -2.94
N PRO A 93 10.91 10.95 -2.44
CA PRO A 93 12.18 10.28 -2.73
C PRO A 93 12.23 9.57 -4.08
N LEU A 94 11.18 9.63 -4.88
CA LEU A 94 11.03 8.85 -6.12
C LEU A 94 10.80 9.76 -7.32
N ASN A 95 11.36 9.37 -8.47
CA ASN A 95 11.14 10.04 -9.75
C ASN A 95 10.53 9.09 -10.80
N GLU A 96 10.49 7.80 -10.51
CA GLU A 96 9.99 6.78 -11.41
C GLU A 96 8.44 6.75 -11.40
N LYS A 97 7.89 6.16 -12.46
CA LYS A 97 6.46 5.82 -12.57
C LYS A 97 6.28 4.32 -12.39
N PHE A 98 5.13 3.92 -11.84
CA PHE A 98 4.85 2.55 -11.45
C PHE A 98 3.59 2.01 -12.12
N ALA A 99 3.66 0.74 -12.54
CA ALA A 99 2.49 -0.02 -12.99
C ALA A 99 1.54 -0.37 -11.83
N GLY A 100 2.06 -0.39 -10.62
CA GLY A 100 1.27 -0.58 -9.40
C GLY A 100 1.81 0.26 -8.25
N VAL A 101 0.94 0.99 -7.57
CA VAL A 101 1.24 1.68 -6.32
C VAL A 101 0.40 1.05 -5.22
N VAL A 102 1.08 0.49 -4.22
CA VAL A 102 0.48 -0.26 -3.12
C VAL A 102 0.70 0.50 -1.82
N VAL A 103 -0.39 0.75 -1.09
CA VAL A 103 -0.37 1.40 0.21
C VAL A 103 -1.28 0.65 1.18
N VAL A 104 -0.73 0.09 2.25
CA VAL A 104 -1.52 -0.68 3.22
C VAL A 104 -1.23 -0.28 4.66
N ASN A 105 -2.29 0.02 5.40
CA ASN A 105 -2.24 0.43 6.81
C ASN A 105 -1.39 1.70 7.05
N TYR A 106 -1.33 2.59 6.09
CA TYR A 106 -0.63 3.86 6.16
C TYR A 106 -1.53 4.98 5.64
N LEU A 107 -1.46 6.14 6.26
CA LEU A 107 -2.17 7.36 5.85
C LEU A 107 -1.34 8.58 6.19
N HIS A 108 -0.87 9.27 5.15
CA HIS A 108 -0.27 10.60 5.24
C HIS A 108 -0.81 11.44 4.09
N ARG A 109 -1.78 12.31 4.38
CA ARG A 109 -2.54 13.06 3.37
C ARG A 109 -1.69 13.95 2.46
N PRO A 110 -0.60 14.58 2.94
CA PRO A 110 0.26 15.39 2.07
C PRO A 110 0.87 14.63 0.89
N LEU A 111 0.98 13.29 0.96
CA LEU A 111 1.53 12.47 -0.12
C LEU A 111 0.52 12.09 -1.20
N THR A 112 -0.73 12.46 -1.07
CA THR A 112 -1.79 12.07 -2.01
C THR A 112 -1.43 12.39 -3.46
N GLU A 113 -0.94 13.60 -3.73
CA GLU A 113 -0.54 14.01 -5.08
C GLU A 113 0.63 13.18 -5.60
N ASN A 114 1.66 12.99 -4.77
CA ASN A 114 2.82 12.19 -5.14
C ASN A 114 2.45 10.73 -5.49
N LEU A 115 1.50 10.14 -4.74
CA LEU A 115 1.00 8.78 -5.02
C LEU A 115 0.33 8.70 -6.39
N LEU A 116 -0.57 9.64 -6.71
CA LEU A 116 -1.29 9.65 -7.98
C LEU A 116 -0.35 9.96 -9.14
N GLU A 117 0.56 10.91 -8.96
CA GLU A 117 1.58 11.24 -9.96
C GLU A 117 2.60 10.12 -10.17
N SER A 118 2.81 9.23 -9.21
CA SER A 118 3.70 8.08 -9.36
C SER A 118 3.14 6.97 -10.23
N LEU A 119 1.86 7.03 -10.60
CA LEU A 119 1.26 6.05 -11.50
C LEU A 119 1.66 6.30 -12.96
N GLU A 120 2.11 5.26 -13.64
CA GLU A 120 2.23 5.29 -15.11
C GLU A 120 0.84 5.30 -15.75
N PRO A 121 0.70 5.68 -17.03
CA PRO A 121 -0.52 5.46 -17.79
C PRO A 121 -0.93 3.98 -17.76
N GLY A 122 -2.17 3.70 -17.32
CA GLY A 122 -2.64 2.33 -17.06
C GLY A 122 -2.20 1.73 -15.73
N GLY A 123 -1.43 2.46 -14.93
CA GLY A 123 -0.98 2.03 -13.60
C GLY A 123 -2.13 1.97 -12.59
N LEU A 124 -2.03 1.05 -11.64
CA LEU A 124 -3.04 0.75 -10.62
C LEU A 124 -2.66 1.32 -9.26
N LEU A 125 -3.58 2.02 -8.63
CA LEU A 125 -3.55 2.33 -7.20
C LEU A 125 -4.31 1.23 -6.45
N ILE A 126 -3.63 0.53 -5.53
CA ILE A 126 -4.24 -0.45 -4.64
C ILE A 126 -4.01 0.04 -3.21
N TYR A 127 -5.01 0.67 -2.62
CA TYR A 127 -4.89 1.33 -1.33
C TYR A 127 -5.89 0.72 -0.33
N GLU A 128 -5.41 0.35 0.86
CA GLU A 128 -6.21 -0.13 1.99
C GLU A 128 -5.68 0.47 3.29
N THR A 129 -6.52 1.17 4.05
CA THR A 129 -6.13 1.64 5.39
C THR A 129 -7.34 1.84 6.31
N PHE A 130 -7.05 2.16 7.57
CA PHE A 130 -8.05 2.31 8.60
C PHE A 130 -8.90 3.58 8.42
N ALA A 131 -10.17 3.47 8.83
CA ALA A 131 -11.15 4.55 8.76
C ALA A 131 -11.75 4.85 10.14
N ARG A 132 -12.48 5.96 10.25
CA ARG A 132 -13.21 6.37 11.44
C ARG A 132 -14.15 5.26 11.92
N GLY A 133 -14.17 5.04 13.22
CA GLY A 133 -14.79 3.88 13.87
C GLY A 133 -13.76 2.83 14.30
N ASN A 134 -12.54 2.81 13.69
CA ASN A 134 -11.49 1.89 14.07
C ASN A 134 -10.98 2.09 15.51
N GLU A 135 -11.10 3.30 16.05
CA GLU A 135 -10.77 3.65 17.44
C GLU A 135 -11.48 2.77 18.47
N ASN A 136 -12.62 2.17 18.10
CA ASN A 136 -13.38 1.25 18.96
C ASN A 136 -12.85 -0.18 18.92
N PHE A 137 -11.97 -0.52 17.97
CA PHE A 137 -11.43 -1.88 17.77
C PHE A 137 -9.97 -1.96 18.20
N SER A 138 -9.11 -1.14 17.60
CA SER A 138 -7.66 -1.25 17.75
C SER A 138 -6.94 0.06 17.45
N ARG A 139 -5.61 0.02 17.36
CA ARG A 139 -4.82 1.14 16.80
C ARG A 139 -4.82 1.07 15.27
N PRO A 140 -4.69 2.20 14.58
CA PRO A 140 -4.58 3.57 15.11
C PRO A 140 -5.90 4.07 15.70
N ARG A 141 -5.80 4.94 16.73
CA ARG A 141 -6.94 5.63 17.35
C ARG A 141 -6.94 7.12 17.08
N ASN A 142 -5.77 7.68 16.70
CA ASN A 142 -5.69 9.08 16.34
C ASN A 142 -6.50 9.34 15.07
N PRO A 143 -7.47 10.28 15.13
CA PRO A 143 -8.28 10.67 13.97
C PRO A 143 -7.49 11.06 12.72
N ASP A 144 -6.29 11.61 12.87
CA ASP A 144 -5.45 12.04 11.75
C ASP A 144 -4.92 10.86 10.91
N HIS A 145 -4.85 9.68 11.53
CA HIS A 145 -4.48 8.42 10.87
C HIS A 145 -5.69 7.57 10.46
N LEU A 146 -6.89 8.15 10.47
CA LEU A 146 -8.13 7.47 10.12
C LEU A 146 -8.82 8.21 8.98
N LEU A 147 -9.16 7.50 7.91
CA LEU A 147 -9.91 8.04 6.79
C LEU A 147 -11.32 8.46 7.22
N LYS A 148 -11.79 9.61 6.76
CA LYS A 148 -13.20 9.99 6.84
C LYS A 148 -14.01 9.14 5.87
N SER A 149 -15.34 9.05 6.10
CA SER A 149 -16.23 8.30 5.20
C SER A 149 -16.09 8.78 3.75
N GLY A 150 -15.81 7.86 2.82
CA GLY A 150 -15.66 8.14 1.40
C GLY A 150 -14.37 8.90 1.02
N GLU A 151 -13.42 9.08 1.92
CA GLU A 151 -12.22 9.88 1.64
C GLU A 151 -11.38 9.31 0.50
N LEU A 152 -11.21 7.98 0.41
CA LEU A 152 -10.49 7.37 -0.73
C LEU A 152 -11.21 7.57 -2.07
N LEU A 153 -12.54 7.63 -2.07
CA LEU A 153 -13.28 7.98 -3.29
C LEU A 153 -12.97 9.41 -3.73
N GLN A 154 -12.95 10.37 -2.77
CA GLN A 154 -12.66 11.77 -3.08
C GLN A 154 -11.24 11.96 -3.63
N VAL A 155 -10.28 11.17 -3.16
CA VAL A 155 -8.88 11.18 -3.64
C VAL A 155 -8.78 10.84 -5.13
N VAL A 156 -9.57 9.88 -5.61
CA VAL A 156 -9.43 9.35 -6.98
C VAL A 156 -10.48 9.86 -7.96
N LEU A 157 -11.59 10.40 -7.48
CA LEU A 157 -12.72 10.80 -8.33
C LEU A 157 -12.28 11.89 -9.33
N GLY A 158 -12.58 11.66 -10.61
CA GLY A 158 -12.19 12.54 -11.72
C GLY A 158 -10.70 12.52 -12.07
N ARG A 159 -9.91 11.64 -11.42
CA ARG A 159 -8.46 11.48 -11.66
C ARG A 159 -8.09 10.07 -12.09
N LEU A 160 -8.75 9.06 -11.51
CA LEU A 160 -8.55 7.65 -11.83
C LEU A 160 -9.91 6.99 -12.10
N GLN A 161 -9.94 5.96 -12.93
CA GLN A 161 -11.11 5.11 -13.08
C GLN A 161 -11.18 4.14 -11.90
N ILE A 162 -12.29 4.16 -11.16
CA ILE A 162 -12.50 3.30 -9.99
C ILE A 162 -12.90 1.91 -10.48
N ILE A 163 -12.15 0.89 -10.05
CA ILE A 163 -12.44 -0.52 -10.30
C ILE A 163 -13.30 -1.09 -9.18
N ALA A 164 -12.89 -0.83 -7.93
CA ALA A 164 -13.58 -1.31 -6.75
C ALA A 164 -13.32 -0.40 -5.54
N TYR A 165 -14.33 -0.29 -4.68
CA TYR A 165 -14.22 0.41 -3.40
C TYR A 165 -15.03 -0.33 -2.35
N GLU A 166 -14.48 -0.42 -1.15
CA GLU A 166 -15.17 -0.97 0.01
C GLU A 166 -14.90 -0.11 1.25
N HIS A 167 -15.92 0.04 2.10
CA HIS A 167 -15.83 0.69 3.40
C HIS A 167 -16.66 -0.10 4.40
N GLY A 168 -16.04 -0.57 5.46
CA GLY A 168 -16.75 -1.36 6.47
C GLY A 168 -15.82 -1.98 7.51
N ILE A 169 -16.40 -2.88 8.29
CA ILE A 169 -15.68 -3.62 9.33
C ILE A 169 -15.01 -4.83 8.67
N ARG A 170 -13.70 -4.93 8.85
CA ARG A 170 -12.95 -6.15 8.59
C ARG A 170 -12.90 -6.97 9.88
N GLU A 171 -13.61 -8.09 9.92
CA GLU A 171 -13.68 -8.95 11.11
C GLU A 171 -12.51 -9.93 11.20
N LYS A 172 -11.98 -10.35 10.04
CA LYS A 172 -10.93 -11.37 9.95
C LYS A 172 -9.53 -10.76 9.89
N SER A 173 -8.60 -11.54 10.45
CA SER A 173 -7.16 -11.35 10.51
C SER A 173 -6.52 -10.66 9.28
N PRO A 174 -5.34 -10.06 9.47
CA PRO A 174 -4.59 -10.04 10.72
C PRO A 174 -4.95 -8.89 11.66
N LEU A 175 -5.76 -7.92 11.21
CA LEU A 175 -6.12 -6.75 11.98
C LEU A 175 -7.62 -6.47 11.82
N GLN A 176 -8.39 -6.74 12.87
CA GLN A 176 -9.79 -6.34 12.95
C GLN A 176 -9.89 -4.81 13.03
N GLY A 177 -10.86 -4.24 12.33
CA GLY A 177 -11.09 -2.79 12.38
C GLY A 177 -11.96 -2.26 11.26
N VAL A 178 -12.27 -0.98 11.32
CA VAL A 178 -12.94 -0.26 10.24
C VAL A 178 -11.92 0.17 9.21
N ILE A 179 -12.15 -0.17 7.96
CA ILE A 179 -11.25 0.12 6.85
C ILE A 179 -11.98 0.77 5.68
N GLN A 180 -11.24 1.52 4.88
CA GLN A 180 -11.57 1.79 3.48
C GLN A 180 -10.49 1.18 2.60
N ARG A 181 -10.91 0.71 1.43
CA ARG A 181 -10.01 0.17 0.43
C ARG A 181 -10.50 0.48 -0.98
N ILE A 182 -9.57 0.77 -1.87
CA ILE A 182 -9.84 1.13 -3.24
C ILE A 182 -8.84 0.48 -4.18
N CYS A 183 -9.34 0.11 -5.37
CA CYS A 183 -8.53 -0.19 -6.54
C CYS A 183 -9.00 0.73 -7.65
N ALA A 184 -8.06 1.49 -8.23
CA ALA A 184 -8.34 2.43 -9.29
C ALA A 184 -7.19 2.47 -10.30
N VAL A 185 -7.48 2.81 -11.57
CA VAL A 185 -6.51 2.80 -12.67
C VAL A 185 -6.35 4.19 -13.27
N ASN A 186 -5.11 4.54 -13.61
CA ASN A 186 -4.74 5.79 -14.26
C ASN A 186 -4.94 5.68 -15.79
N ASN A 187 -6.20 5.78 -16.26
CA ASN A 187 -6.53 5.65 -17.68
C ASN A 187 -7.60 6.61 -18.20
N LEU A 188 -8.03 7.61 -17.41
CA LEU A 188 -9.08 8.54 -17.83
C LEU A 188 -8.69 9.34 -19.09
N ASP A 189 -7.40 9.69 -19.24
CA ASP A 189 -6.91 10.49 -20.36
C ASP A 189 -6.49 9.62 -21.57
N GLN A 190 -6.71 8.31 -21.52
CA GLN A 190 -6.23 7.37 -22.54
C GLN A 190 -7.35 6.78 -23.40
N SER A 191 -8.51 7.41 -23.41
CA SER A 191 -9.61 6.92 -24.19
C SER A 191 -9.30 7.02 -25.69
N VAL A 192 -9.38 5.88 -26.38
CA VAL A 192 -9.43 5.78 -27.86
C VAL A 192 -10.86 5.63 -28.36
N ARG A 193 -11.84 5.72 -27.46
CA ARG A 193 -13.27 5.55 -27.76
C ARG A 193 -13.87 6.87 -28.27
N GLU A 194 -14.84 6.78 -29.16
CA GLU A 194 -15.55 7.93 -29.71
C GLU A 194 -16.34 8.70 -28.63
N ASP A 195 -16.83 7.99 -27.58
CA ASP A 195 -17.55 8.55 -26.44
C ASP A 195 -16.63 9.16 -25.37
N ARG A 196 -15.31 9.06 -25.56
CA ARG A 196 -14.26 9.52 -24.63
C ARG A 196 -14.28 8.85 -23.24
N GLU A 197 -15.08 7.79 -23.08
CA GLU A 197 -15.02 6.98 -21.87
C GLU A 197 -13.72 6.19 -21.82
N PRO A 198 -13.14 5.96 -20.63
CA PRO A 198 -11.93 5.18 -20.48
C PRO A 198 -12.15 3.74 -20.96
N GLN A 199 -11.08 3.12 -21.44
CA GLN A 199 -11.13 1.72 -21.82
C GLN A 199 -11.43 0.86 -20.58
N VAL A 200 -12.39 -0.06 -20.72
CA VAL A 200 -12.72 -0.99 -19.63
C VAL A 200 -11.60 -2.01 -19.45
N LEU A 201 -11.31 -2.33 -18.19
CA LEU A 201 -10.34 -3.36 -17.83
C LEU A 201 -11.00 -4.74 -17.84
N ASN A 202 -10.25 -5.74 -18.28
CA ASN A 202 -10.61 -7.13 -18.01
C ASN A 202 -10.31 -7.43 -16.51
N LEU A 203 -11.35 -7.68 -15.72
CA LEU A 203 -11.23 -7.97 -14.29
C LEU A 203 -10.88 -9.45 -14.03
N GLU A 204 -10.85 -10.28 -15.03
CA GLU A 204 -10.49 -11.70 -14.98
C GLU A 204 -9.27 -11.94 -15.89
N PRO A 205 -8.08 -11.45 -15.53
CA PRO A 205 -6.88 -11.74 -16.29
C PRO A 205 -6.57 -13.26 -16.23
N ASN A 206 -6.13 -13.81 -17.33
CA ASN A 206 -5.77 -15.23 -17.48
C ASN A 206 -4.65 -15.67 -16.53
#